data_3d03e9a4dfa50f8e7173b5a041e75c52
#
_entry.id   3d03e9a4dfa50f8e7173b5a041e75c52
#
_cell.length_a   1.000
_cell.length_b   1.000
_cell.length_c   1.000
_cell.angle_alpha   90.00
_cell.angle_beta   90.00
_cell.angle_gamma   90.00
#
_symmetry.space_group_name_H-M   'P 1'
#
loop_
_entity.id
_entity.type
_entity.pdbx_description
1 polymer ?
#
loop_
_entity_poly.entity_id
_entity_poly.type
_entity_poly.pdbx_seq_one_letter_code
_entity_poly.pdbx_strand_id
1 'polypeptide(L)'
;MDERRNTGAPDPTVREIFATLRRKELYGNLAVHVFILIPAAVVLAFFGRILDRNWGWRPILDPPWNVVLATACFAAGGFVVWYAYGYLHLKGGGSPGAHMGYTQRLVTTGIYSWVRHPSVIGKLFGVVGLGFLMRTPGFLLVIVPFLLVYSYATNILIQERYCVRNFGESYVRYRREVPMFIPRWSRIVRWSRERRGR
;
A
#
# COMPACT_ATOMS: atom_id res chain seq x y z
N MET A 1 -25.96 -4.57 -11.49
CA MET A 1 -26.44 -5.94 -11.32
C MET A 1 -25.27 -6.78 -10.83
N ASP A 2 -25.28 -7.28 -9.62
CA ASP A 2 -24.34 -8.17 -8.89
C ASP A 2 -23.60 -7.60 -7.68
N GLU A 3 -24.26 -6.68 -6.95
CA GLU A 3 -23.77 -6.18 -5.66
C GLU A 3 -23.89 -7.21 -4.53
N ARG A 4 -24.73 -8.24 -4.71
CA ARG A 4 -25.09 -9.22 -3.65
C ARG A 4 -24.12 -10.40 -3.48
N ARG A 5 -23.23 -10.67 -4.43
CA ARG A 5 -22.34 -11.85 -4.36
C ARG A 5 -21.06 -11.65 -3.54
N ASN A 6 -20.67 -10.43 -3.23
CA ASN A 6 -19.39 -10.18 -2.53
C ASN A 6 -19.54 -10.03 -1.01
N THR A 7 -20.75 -9.87 -0.48
CA THR A 7 -21.01 -9.70 0.96
C THR A 7 -21.23 -11.02 1.72
N GLY A 8 -21.45 -12.12 1.01
CA GLY A 8 -21.78 -13.42 1.62
C GLY A 8 -20.64 -14.43 1.75
N ALA A 9 -19.55 -14.27 0.99
CA ALA A 9 -18.42 -15.18 1.11
C ALA A 9 -17.51 -14.76 2.28
N PRO A 10 -17.06 -15.71 3.13
CA PRO A 10 -16.17 -15.38 4.25
C PRO A 10 -14.89 -14.67 3.76
N ASP A 11 -14.31 -13.83 4.63
CA ASP A 11 -13.03 -13.20 4.34
C ASP A 11 -11.93 -14.26 4.18
N PRO A 12 -11.03 -14.13 3.20
CA PRO A 12 -9.96 -15.09 3.00
C PRO A 12 -9.06 -15.14 4.23
N THR A 13 -8.66 -16.32 4.61
CA THR A 13 -7.69 -16.55 5.68
C THR A 13 -6.30 -16.11 5.27
N VAL A 14 -5.45 -15.80 6.24
CA VAL A 14 -4.03 -15.45 5.99
C VAL A 14 -3.34 -16.57 5.21
N ARG A 15 -3.67 -17.84 5.48
CA ARG A 15 -3.12 -19.01 4.77
C ARG A 15 -3.50 -19.03 3.29
N GLU A 16 -4.74 -18.71 2.95
CA GLU A 16 -5.20 -18.61 1.55
C GLU A 16 -4.52 -17.47 0.83
N ILE A 17 -4.33 -16.33 1.50
CA ILE A 17 -3.58 -15.20 0.95
C ILE A 17 -2.11 -15.61 0.73
N PHE A 18 -1.48 -16.36 1.64
CA PHE A 18 -0.13 -16.90 1.45
C PHE A 18 -0.02 -17.84 0.24
N ALA A 19 -1.03 -18.63 -0.02
CA ALA A 19 -1.05 -19.52 -1.17
C ALA A 19 -1.04 -18.75 -2.51
N THR A 20 -1.51 -17.49 -2.55
CA THR A 20 -1.46 -16.66 -3.76
C THR A 20 -0.03 -16.27 -4.17
N LEU A 21 0.94 -16.27 -3.25
CA LEU A 21 2.36 -15.99 -3.56
C LEU A 21 2.98 -16.97 -4.57
N ARG A 22 2.42 -18.16 -4.72
CA ARG A 22 2.89 -19.17 -5.68
C ARG A 22 2.39 -18.92 -7.11
N ARG A 23 1.54 -17.92 -7.33
CA ARG A 23 0.96 -17.67 -8.65
C ARG A 23 1.89 -16.80 -9.50
N LYS A 24 2.10 -17.21 -10.75
CA LYS A 24 2.98 -16.53 -11.73
C LYS A 24 2.60 -15.06 -11.96
N GLU A 25 1.33 -14.72 -11.77
CA GLU A 25 0.78 -13.37 -11.92
C GLU A 25 1.40 -12.34 -10.95
N LEU A 26 1.91 -12.80 -9.79
CA LEU A 26 2.60 -11.93 -8.84
C LEU A 26 4.04 -11.60 -9.24
N TYR A 27 4.67 -12.43 -10.06
CA TYR A 27 6.05 -12.19 -10.49
C TYR A 27 6.19 -10.96 -11.39
N GLY A 28 5.20 -10.67 -12.25
CA GLY A 28 5.21 -9.44 -13.06
C GLY A 28 5.20 -8.17 -12.20
N ASN A 29 4.38 -8.17 -11.14
CA ASN A 29 4.34 -7.05 -10.21
C ASN A 29 5.64 -6.95 -9.38
N LEU A 30 6.21 -8.08 -8.97
CA LEU A 30 7.50 -8.14 -8.29
C LEU A 30 8.62 -7.60 -9.19
N ALA A 31 8.65 -7.96 -10.46
CA ALA A 31 9.63 -7.47 -11.41
C ALA A 31 9.60 -5.93 -11.53
N VAL A 32 8.41 -5.31 -11.66
CA VAL A 32 8.27 -3.85 -11.67
C VAL A 32 8.83 -3.22 -10.38
N HIS A 33 8.53 -3.82 -9.22
CA HIS A 33 9.06 -3.30 -7.96
C HIS A 33 10.59 -3.43 -7.86
N VAL A 34 11.14 -4.57 -8.23
CA VAL A 34 12.59 -4.84 -8.13
C VAL A 34 13.37 -4.02 -9.18
N PHE A 35 12.91 -3.96 -10.42
CA PHE A 35 13.71 -3.37 -11.52
C PHE A 35 13.43 -1.87 -11.75
N ILE A 36 12.32 -1.33 -11.25
CA ILE A 36 11.95 0.07 -11.47
C ILE A 36 11.86 0.82 -10.14
N LEU A 37 11.00 0.38 -9.20
CA LEU A 37 10.73 1.16 -8.00
C LEU A 37 11.87 1.16 -6.99
N ILE A 38 12.58 0.03 -6.81
CA ILE A 38 13.72 -0.01 -5.89
C ILE A 38 14.88 0.84 -6.40
N PRO A 39 15.35 0.71 -7.65
CA PRO A 39 16.39 1.60 -8.17
C PRO A 39 16.00 3.07 -8.13
N ALA A 40 14.76 3.43 -8.49
CA ALA A 40 14.28 4.79 -8.40
C ALA A 40 14.32 5.32 -6.95
N ALA A 41 13.90 4.52 -5.96
CA ALA A 41 13.96 4.90 -4.56
C ALA A 41 15.41 5.06 -4.05
N VAL A 42 16.32 4.21 -4.51
CA VAL A 42 17.76 4.32 -4.20
C VAL A 42 18.33 5.62 -4.79
N VAL A 43 18.04 5.93 -6.06
CA VAL A 43 18.46 7.20 -6.68
C VAL A 43 17.93 8.42 -5.89
N LEU A 44 16.64 8.40 -5.53
CA LEU A 44 16.06 9.45 -4.70
C LEU A 44 16.71 9.56 -3.32
N ALA A 45 17.16 8.44 -2.74
CA ALA A 45 17.87 8.47 -1.47
C ALA A 45 19.27 9.10 -1.60
N PHE A 46 19.94 8.98 -2.75
CA PHE A 46 21.15 9.75 -3.05
C PHE A 46 20.86 11.25 -3.11
N PHE A 47 19.77 11.68 -3.72
CA PHE A 47 19.33 13.07 -3.67
C PHE A 47 19.08 13.55 -2.23
N GLY A 48 18.49 12.70 -1.38
CA GLY A 48 18.38 12.99 0.06
C GLY A 48 19.72 13.26 0.73
N ARG A 49 20.77 12.48 0.40
CA ARG A 49 22.12 12.73 0.90
C ARG A 49 22.74 14.04 0.40
N ILE A 50 22.42 14.44 -0.84
CA ILE A 50 22.86 15.74 -1.36
C ILE A 50 22.22 16.87 -0.55
N LEU A 51 20.92 16.75 -0.22
CA LEU A 51 20.24 17.71 0.65
C LEU A 51 20.88 17.78 2.03
N ASP A 52 21.15 16.61 2.65
CA ASP A 52 21.81 16.54 3.96
C ASP A 52 23.13 17.28 3.95
N ARG A 53 23.94 17.07 2.91
CA ARG A 53 25.25 17.72 2.77
C ARG A 53 25.14 19.23 2.59
N ASN A 54 24.19 19.68 1.77
CA ASN A 54 24.02 21.12 1.48
C ASN A 54 23.45 21.87 2.69
N TRP A 55 22.63 21.24 3.51
CA TRP A 55 21.99 21.86 4.67
C TRP A 55 22.69 21.54 5.99
N GLY A 56 23.80 20.81 5.95
CA GLY A 56 24.57 20.44 7.14
C GLY A 56 23.83 19.50 8.09
N TRP A 57 22.86 18.72 7.57
CA TRP A 57 22.11 17.79 8.39
C TRP A 57 22.94 16.57 8.74
N ARG A 58 22.91 16.20 10.03
CA ARG A 58 23.61 15.02 10.52
C ARG A 58 22.80 13.74 10.24
N PRO A 59 23.48 12.61 9.98
CA PRO A 59 22.80 11.33 9.85
C PRO A 59 21.91 11.02 11.06
N ILE A 60 20.69 10.56 10.80
CA ILE A 60 19.78 10.13 11.87
C ILE A 60 20.07 8.69 12.26
N LEU A 61 19.93 8.40 13.55
CA LEU A 61 20.05 7.07 14.13
C LEU A 61 21.38 6.37 13.81
N ASP A 62 22.14 6.10 14.85
CA ASP A 62 23.35 5.30 14.73
C ASP A 62 23.05 3.79 14.70
N PRO A 63 23.94 2.98 14.10
CA PRO A 63 23.85 1.54 14.19
C PRO A 63 23.82 1.08 15.67
N PRO A 64 23.04 0.05 16.01
CA PRO A 64 22.23 -0.77 15.10
C PRO A 64 20.80 -0.26 14.84
N TRP A 65 20.37 0.84 15.46
CA TRP A 65 18.98 1.29 15.47
C TRP A 65 18.42 1.64 14.10
N ASN A 66 19.25 2.22 13.24
CA ASN A 66 18.87 2.50 11.85
C ASN A 66 18.48 1.21 11.09
N VAL A 67 19.26 0.12 11.29
CA VAL A 67 18.99 -1.18 10.64
C VAL A 67 17.74 -1.84 11.24
N VAL A 68 17.59 -1.77 12.57
CA VAL A 68 16.41 -2.32 13.26
C VAL A 68 15.12 -1.68 12.75
N LEU A 69 15.08 -0.33 12.71
CA LEU A 69 13.89 0.39 12.24
C LEU A 69 13.66 0.18 10.74
N ALA A 70 14.71 0.18 9.92
CA ALA A 70 14.59 -0.13 8.50
C ALA A 70 13.99 -1.50 8.27
N THR A 71 14.51 -2.53 8.97
CA THR A 71 14.00 -3.91 8.87
C THR A 71 12.55 -4.01 9.31
N ALA A 72 12.19 -3.36 10.42
CA ALA A 72 10.80 -3.31 10.89
C ALA A 72 9.87 -2.65 9.86
N CYS A 73 10.29 -1.54 9.26
CA CYS A 73 9.53 -0.87 8.20
C CYS A 73 9.39 -1.75 6.95
N PHE A 74 10.46 -2.41 6.50
CA PHE A 74 10.39 -3.31 5.35
C PHE A 74 9.50 -4.51 5.62
N ALA A 75 9.57 -5.12 6.79
CA ALA A 75 8.72 -6.23 7.17
C ALA A 75 7.24 -5.83 7.24
N ALA A 76 6.94 -4.72 7.93
CA ALA A 76 5.57 -4.20 8.02
C ALA A 76 5.02 -3.79 6.65
N GLY A 77 5.80 -3.05 5.87
CA GLY A 77 5.42 -2.60 4.53
C GLY A 77 5.21 -3.76 3.57
N GLY A 78 6.13 -4.70 3.55
CA GLY A 78 6.04 -5.92 2.73
C GLY A 78 4.80 -6.75 3.10
N PHE A 79 4.53 -6.92 4.39
CA PHE A 79 3.33 -7.62 4.87
C PHE A 79 2.04 -6.93 4.40
N VAL A 80 1.95 -5.61 4.56
CA VAL A 80 0.75 -4.84 4.15
C VAL A 80 0.53 -4.91 2.64
N VAL A 81 1.59 -4.73 1.83
CA VAL A 81 1.50 -4.82 0.36
C VAL A 81 1.05 -6.21 -0.06
N TRP A 82 1.70 -7.23 0.47
CA TRP A 82 1.39 -8.61 0.16
C TRP A 82 -0.04 -8.97 0.57
N TYR A 83 -0.46 -8.63 1.79
CA TYR A 83 -1.80 -8.90 2.28
C TYR A 83 -2.87 -8.20 1.41
N ALA A 84 -2.65 -6.91 1.10
CA ALA A 84 -3.57 -6.14 0.28
C ALA A 84 -3.71 -6.73 -1.13
N TYR A 85 -2.61 -7.11 -1.76
CA TYR A 85 -2.64 -7.68 -3.11
C TYR A 85 -3.26 -9.07 -3.15
N GLY A 86 -2.91 -9.93 -2.21
CA GLY A 86 -3.51 -11.26 -2.11
C GLY A 86 -5.01 -11.21 -1.83
N TYR A 87 -5.43 -10.33 -0.93
CA TYR A 87 -6.84 -10.11 -0.65
C TYR A 87 -7.61 -9.62 -1.88
N LEU A 88 -7.03 -8.64 -2.59
CA LEU A 88 -7.63 -8.08 -3.80
C LEU A 88 -7.71 -9.13 -4.92
N HIS A 89 -6.69 -9.97 -5.07
CA HIS A 89 -6.67 -11.04 -6.06
C HIS A 89 -7.77 -12.07 -5.79
N LEU A 90 -7.92 -12.51 -4.54
CA LEU A 90 -8.93 -13.52 -4.17
C LEU A 90 -10.37 -13.00 -4.24
N LYS A 91 -10.63 -11.79 -3.79
CA LYS A 91 -11.98 -11.20 -3.76
C LYS A 91 -12.33 -10.42 -5.03
N GLY A 92 -11.37 -9.74 -5.62
CA GLY A 92 -11.56 -8.87 -6.79
C GLY A 92 -11.43 -9.56 -8.14
N GLY A 93 -10.89 -10.78 -8.18
CA GLY A 93 -10.69 -11.54 -9.41
C GLY A 93 -9.63 -10.94 -10.34
N GLY A 94 -8.67 -10.17 -9.82
CA GLY A 94 -7.58 -9.56 -10.58
C GLY A 94 -6.55 -8.89 -9.67
N SER A 95 -5.49 -8.34 -10.25
CA SER A 95 -4.45 -7.63 -9.52
C SER A 95 -4.54 -6.11 -9.70
N PRO A 96 -4.06 -5.29 -8.74
CA PRO A 96 -4.03 -3.86 -8.91
C PRO A 96 -2.92 -3.46 -9.89
N GLY A 97 -3.32 -2.94 -11.05
CA GLY A 97 -2.39 -2.39 -12.02
C GLY A 97 -2.80 -2.67 -13.48
N ALA A 98 -2.58 -1.68 -14.35
CA ALA A 98 -2.99 -1.74 -15.76
C ALA A 98 -2.31 -2.89 -16.53
N HIS A 99 -1.10 -3.26 -16.14
CA HIS A 99 -0.30 -4.30 -16.79
C HIS A 99 -0.58 -5.72 -16.30
N MET A 100 -1.44 -5.87 -15.26
CA MET A 100 -1.78 -7.17 -14.65
C MET A 100 -3.28 -7.51 -14.72
N GLY A 101 -4.06 -6.74 -15.47
CA GLY A 101 -5.53 -6.83 -15.46
C GLY A 101 -6.11 -6.23 -14.19
N TYR A 102 -6.94 -5.21 -14.36
CA TYR A 102 -7.63 -4.58 -13.24
C TYR A 102 -8.60 -5.57 -12.57
N THR A 103 -8.90 -5.33 -11.30
CA THR A 103 -9.92 -6.09 -10.57
C THR A 103 -11.25 -6.06 -11.30
N GLN A 104 -11.87 -7.23 -11.45
CA GLN A 104 -13.17 -7.38 -12.11
C GLN A 104 -14.33 -7.00 -11.18
N ARG A 105 -14.09 -7.00 -9.87
CA ARG A 105 -15.09 -6.71 -8.83
C ARG A 105 -14.57 -5.68 -7.85
N LEU A 106 -15.46 -4.78 -7.41
CA LEU A 106 -15.15 -3.83 -6.36
C LEU A 106 -15.03 -4.55 -5.01
N VAL A 107 -13.87 -4.42 -4.37
CA VAL A 107 -13.61 -4.98 -3.04
C VAL A 107 -13.73 -3.88 -2.00
N THR A 108 -14.65 -4.04 -1.06
CA THR A 108 -14.94 -3.07 0.00
C THR A 108 -14.78 -3.65 1.41
N THR A 109 -14.40 -4.94 1.51
CA THR A 109 -14.28 -5.70 2.77
C THR A 109 -12.84 -5.87 3.22
N GLY A 110 -12.61 -6.44 4.40
CA GLY A 110 -11.28 -6.67 4.97
C GLY A 110 -10.48 -5.38 5.13
N ILE A 111 -9.22 -5.38 4.71
CA ILE A 111 -8.34 -4.21 4.80
C ILE A 111 -8.86 -3.01 3.97
N TYR A 112 -9.63 -3.28 2.91
CA TYR A 112 -10.25 -2.26 2.05
C TYR A 112 -11.47 -1.58 2.70
N SER A 113 -12.00 -2.12 3.79
CA SER A 113 -13.01 -1.41 4.61
C SER A 113 -12.41 -0.32 5.49
N TRP A 114 -11.10 -0.34 5.72
CA TRP A 114 -10.40 0.64 6.56
C TRP A 114 -9.83 1.79 5.74
N VAL A 115 -9.16 1.45 4.63
CA VAL A 115 -8.57 2.41 3.69
C VAL A 115 -8.71 1.89 2.26
N ARG A 116 -8.85 2.81 1.31
CA ARG A 116 -9.03 2.45 -0.11
C ARG A 116 -7.75 1.98 -0.79
N HIS A 117 -6.58 2.46 -0.36
CA HIS A 117 -5.29 2.16 -0.97
C HIS A 117 -4.26 1.61 0.05
N PRO A 118 -4.52 0.44 0.65
CA PRO A 118 -3.63 -0.12 1.68
C PRO A 118 -2.23 -0.44 1.14
N SER A 119 -2.10 -0.84 -0.12
CA SER A 119 -0.80 -1.11 -0.74
C SER A 119 0.10 0.11 -0.84
N VAL A 120 -0.47 1.33 -0.96
CA VAL A 120 0.30 2.58 -0.96
C VAL A 120 0.92 2.81 0.42
N ILE A 121 0.17 2.54 1.48
CA ILE A 121 0.67 2.63 2.87
C ILE A 121 1.84 1.67 3.06
N GLY A 122 1.70 0.42 2.60
CA GLY A 122 2.78 -0.55 2.69
C GLY A 122 4.05 -0.13 1.92
N LYS A 123 3.90 0.44 0.72
CA LYS A 123 5.02 0.98 -0.06
C LYS A 123 5.68 2.16 0.65
N LEU A 124 4.90 3.02 1.31
CA LEU A 124 5.41 4.13 2.10
C LEU A 124 6.30 3.64 3.25
N PHE A 125 5.90 2.58 3.96
CA PHE A 125 6.78 1.97 4.97
C PHE A 125 8.10 1.51 4.36
N GLY A 126 8.10 0.92 3.17
CA GLY A 126 9.32 0.54 2.46
C GLY A 126 10.22 1.75 2.13
N VAL A 127 9.62 2.85 1.65
CA VAL A 127 10.36 4.09 1.36
C VAL A 127 10.94 4.71 2.64
N VAL A 128 10.16 4.77 3.71
CA VAL A 128 10.63 5.25 5.04
C VAL A 128 11.76 4.35 5.56
N GLY A 129 11.62 3.03 5.44
CA GLY A 129 12.66 2.07 5.80
C GLY A 129 13.98 2.32 5.07
N LEU A 130 13.92 2.67 3.78
CA LEU A 130 15.10 3.04 3.00
C LEU A 130 15.78 4.30 3.57
N GLY A 131 15.00 5.31 3.96
CA GLY A 131 15.51 6.53 4.60
C GLY A 131 16.25 6.25 5.92
N PHE A 132 15.71 5.37 6.75
CA PHE A 132 16.39 4.91 7.97
C PHE A 132 17.66 4.10 7.64
N LEU A 133 17.59 3.18 6.70
CA LEU A 133 18.75 2.37 6.30
C LEU A 133 19.91 3.25 5.83
N MET A 134 19.61 4.24 5.01
CA MET A 134 20.60 5.18 4.47
C MET A 134 20.95 6.33 5.42
N ARG A 135 20.25 6.46 6.55
CA ARG A 135 20.47 7.47 7.60
C ARG A 135 20.34 8.91 7.10
N THR A 136 19.44 9.17 6.14
CA THR A 136 19.30 10.46 5.46
C THR A 136 18.06 11.22 5.93
N PRO A 137 18.20 12.26 6.80
CA PRO A 137 17.09 13.14 7.17
C PRO A 137 16.44 13.82 5.97
N GLY A 138 17.22 14.29 5.00
CA GLY A 138 16.72 14.94 3.79
C GLY A 138 15.81 14.04 2.96
N PHE A 139 16.11 12.74 2.91
CA PHE A 139 15.21 11.80 2.28
C PHE A 139 13.87 11.68 3.04
N LEU A 140 13.93 11.52 4.37
CA LEU A 140 12.73 11.36 5.19
C LEU A 140 11.87 12.61 5.27
N LEU A 141 12.48 13.79 5.37
CA LEU A 141 11.78 15.05 5.62
C LEU A 141 11.36 15.77 4.33
N VAL A 142 12.02 15.51 3.21
CA VAL A 142 11.72 16.17 1.94
C VAL A 142 11.20 15.20 0.91
N ILE A 143 11.95 14.13 0.64
CA ILE A 143 11.58 13.19 -0.45
C ILE A 143 10.35 12.36 -0.09
N VAL A 144 10.26 11.84 1.12
CA VAL A 144 9.10 11.04 1.55
C VAL A 144 7.80 11.84 1.50
N PRO A 145 7.69 13.07 2.05
CA PRO A 145 6.49 13.91 1.88
C PRO A 145 6.16 14.22 0.42
N PHE A 146 7.17 14.50 -0.40
CA PHE A 146 6.97 14.69 -1.83
C PHE A 146 6.37 13.45 -2.50
N LEU A 147 6.91 12.26 -2.22
CA LEU A 147 6.38 11.00 -2.74
C LEU A 147 4.96 10.70 -2.24
N LEU A 148 4.62 11.12 -1.02
CA LEU A 148 3.25 11.04 -0.49
C LEU A 148 2.28 11.89 -1.30
N VAL A 149 2.63 13.16 -1.53
CA VAL A 149 1.80 14.08 -2.34
C VAL A 149 1.67 13.57 -3.76
N TYR A 150 2.77 13.12 -4.36
CA TYR A 150 2.77 12.50 -5.69
C TYR A 150 1.86 11.28 -5.76
N SER A 151 1.98 10.37 -4.77
CA SER A 151 1.12 9.18 -4.69
C SER A 151 -0.35 9.54 -4.51
N TYR A 152 -0.66 10.55 -3.69
CA TYR A 152 -2.01 11.05 -3.51
C TYR A 152 -2.60 11.58 -4.82
N ALA A 153 -1.85 12.43 -5.53
CA ALA A 153 -2.27 13.00 -6.80
C ALA A 153 -2.49 11.92 -7.87
N THR A 154 -1.55 10.98 -8.02
CA THR A 154 -1.66 9.89 -9.02
C THR A 154 -2.81 8.94 -8.71
N ASN A 155 -3.07 8.64 -7.43
CA ASN A 155 -4.21 7.83 -7.05
C ASN A 155 -5.55 8.52 -7.39
N ILE A 156 -5.70 9.82 -7.09
CA ILE A 156 -6.92 10.57 -7.45
C ILE A 156 -7.09 10.66 -8.97
N LEU A 157 -6.04 11.05 -9.67
CA LEU A 157 -6.12 11.38 -11.10
C LEU A 157 -6.23 10.15 -12.00
N ILE A 158 -5.67 9.03 -11.59
CA ILE A 158 -5.58 7.83 -12.42
C ILE A 158 -6.44 6.71 -11.84
N GLN A 159 -6.12 6.21 -10.64
CA GLN A 159 -6.76 5.01 -10.10
C GLN A 159 -8.23 5.24 -9.73
N GLU A 160 -8.55 6.34 -9.05
CA GLU A 160 -9.95 6.60 -8.68
C GLU A 160 -10.83 6.91 -9.87
N ARG A 161 -10.32 7.62 -10.89
CA ARG A 161 -11.05 7.82 -12.14
C ARG A 161 -11.34 6.50 -12.86
N TYR A 162 -10.36 5.61 -12.88
CA TYR A 162 -10.54 4.27 -13.42
C TYR A 162 -11.61 3.49 -12.64
N CYS A 163 -11.55 3.50 -11.30
CA CYS A 163 -12.53 2.82 -10.46
C CYS A 163 -13.96 3.39 -10.64
N VAL A 164 -14.09 4.71 -10.79
CA VAL A 164 -15.39 5.35 -11.08
C VAL A 164 -15.93 4.92 -12.44
N ARG A 165 -15.09 4.82 -13.46
CA ARG A 165 -15.51 4.36 -14.80
C ARG A 165 -15.99 2.91 -14.80
N ASN A 166 -15.32 2.03 -14.04
CA ASN A 166 -15.62 0.60 -14.07
C ASN A 166 -16.70 0.17 -13.07
N PHE A 167 -16.79 0.82 -11.91
CA PHE A 167 -17.70 0.43 -10.83
C PHE A 167 -18.82 1.44 -10.58
N GLY A 168 -18.81 2.59 -11.27
CA GLY A 168 -19.88 3.59 -11.22
C GLY A 168 -20.22 4.07 -9.81
N GLU A 169 -21.51 4.17 -9.52
CA GLU A 169 -22.08 4.64 -8.25
C GLU A 169 -21.65 3.80 -7.05
N SER A 170 -21.38 2.51 -7.22
CA SER A 170 -20.91 1.64 -6.14
C SER A 170 -19.55 2.12 -5.62
N TYR A 171 -18.64 2.54 -6.51
CA TYR A 171 -17.37 3.11 -6.10
C TYR A 171 -17.52 4.51 -5.49
N VAL A 172 -18.42 5.35 -6.04
CA VAL A 172 -18.69 6.68 -5.49
C VAL A 172 -19.18 6.59 -4.04
N ARG A 173 -20.10 5.66 -3.75
CA ARG A 173 -20.58 5.37 -2.39
C ARG A 173 -19.44 4.91 -1.48
N TYR A 174 -18.66 3.92 -1.92
CA TYR A 174 -17.49 3.42 -1.20
C TYR A 174 -16.48 4.54 -0.89
N ARG A 175 -16.21 5.44 -1.85
CA ARG A 175 -15.31 6.58 -1.69
C ARG A 175 -15.78 7.58 -0.63
N ARG A 176 -17.08 7.81 -0.48
CA ARG A 176 -17.65 8.68 0.57
C ARG A 176 -17.48 8.07 1.96
N GLU A 177 -17.52 6.77 2.05
CA GLU A 177 -17.48 6.05 3.32
C GLU A 177 -16.08 5.74 3.81
N VAL A 178 -15.18 5.29 2.94
CA VAL A 178 -13.85 4.80 3.30
C VAL A 178 -12.78 5.84 2.93
N PRO A 179 -11.91 6.24 3.87
CA PRO A 179 -10.83 7.19 3.60
C PRO A 179 -9.75 6.58 2.68
N MET A 180 -8.94 7.45 2.04
CA MET A 180 -7.91 7.03 1.10
C MET A 180 -6.75 6.29 1.79
N PHE A 181 -6.12 6.92 2.80
CA PHE A 181 -4.90 6.42 3.44
C PHE A 181 -5.00 6.33 4.98
N ILE A 182 -5.69 7.26 5.64
CA ILE A 182 -5.73 7.34 7.10
C ILE A 182 -6.98 6.64 7.62
N PRO A 183 -6.85 5.50 8.30
CA PRO A 183 -8.01 4.76 8.81
C PRO A 183 -8.80 5.58 9.82
N ARG A 184 -10.13 5.52 9.76
CA ARG A 184 -10.98 6.06 10.83
C ARG A 184 -11.04 5.05 11.97
N TRP A 185 -10.50 5.41 13.13
CA TRP A 185 -10.46 4.56 14.33
C TRP A 185 -11.82 3.96 14.72
N SER A 186 -12.89 4.72 14.55
CA SER A 186 -14.26 4.26 14.83
C SER A 186 -14.67 3.02 14.02
N ARG A 187 -14.13 2.84 12.80
CA ARG A 187 -14.41 1.67 11.96
C ARG A 187 -13.57 0.45 12.36
N ILE A 188 -12.33 0.66 12.78
CA ILE A 188 -11.45 -0.40 13.28
C ILE A 188 -12.07 -1.04 14.51
N VAL A 189 -12.56 -0.22 15.46
CA VAL A 189 -13.22 -0.69 16.69
C VAL A 189 -14.52 -1.44 16.37
N ARG A 190 -15.32 -0.96 15.42
CA ARG A 190 -16.55 -1.65 15.02
C ARG A 190 -16.28 -3.03 14.43
N TRP A 191 -15.33 -3.11 13.51
CA TRP A 191 -14.93 -4.38 12.88
C TRP A 191 -14.39 -5.40 13.90
N SER A 192 -13.59 -4.97 14.88
CA SER A 192 -13.07 -5.86 15.92
C SER A 192 -14.17 -6.39 16.83
N ARG A 193 -15.23 -5.62 17.07
CA ARG A 193 -16.41 -6.06 17.84
C ARG A 193 -17.26 -7.08 17.07
N GLU A 194 -17.49 -6.85 15.78
CA GLU A 194 -18.27 -7.75 14.92
C GLU A 194 -17.59 -9.11 14.75
N ARG A 195 -16.25 -9.19 14.76
CA ARG A 195 -15.51 -10.45 14.74
C ARG A 195 -15.50 -11.21 16.08
N ARG A 196 -15.63 -10.51 17.21
CA ARG A 196 -15.68 -11.16 18.53
C ARG A 196 -17.07 -11.70 18.87
N GLY A 197 -18.10 -11.29 18.14
CA GLY A 197 -19.48 -11.72 18.32
C GLY A 197 -19.91 -12.89 17.40
N ARG A 198 -18.97 -13.42 16.60
CA ARG A 198 -19.16 -14.61 15.77
C ARG A 198 -18.24 -15.73 16.27
#